data_6a82f40d75f9491fa5123c4c3bf57a01
#
_entry.id   6a82f40d75f9491fa5123c4c3bf57a01
#
_cell.length_a   1.000
_cell.length_b   1.000
_cell.length_c   1.000
_cell.angle_alpha   90.00
_cell.angle_beta   90.00
_cell.angle_gamma   90.00
#
_symmetry.space_group_name_H-M   'P 1'
#
loop_
_entity.id
_entity.type
_entity.pdbx_description
1 polymer ?
#
loop_
_entity_poly.entity_id
_entity_poly.type
_entity_poly.pdbx_seq_one_letter_code
_entity_poly.pdbx_strand_id
1 'polypeptide(L)'
;MSGVGATEPKIDTDRLVATASSLIDVHSFTGDEEQMAGRMAELFEELELRVQWQQVERGRANVLGTWAGTGGAKSLMFNGHMDTSYSGREPWLKDIPGFQPEAFVREGRLYGLGISNMKGALACYVEAVRALQEAGVRLRGDVLIAAVCGEIEKSQYGDAQGAEYRGYAAGTRYLVSHGGVADMCLLGEPTEGKVVLGHFGALWLRIRVHGNFIHTAFSEGKRDQNSILRMHEVTSAVREWVPTWEDDPSNAYRGAKAIVNVGAIEGGFGWRVSRTPHHTDLFLDVRVPPTKQMGAARGEVLDFVRSLAERFPDYGVEGEVYVTAPGAEIDEEHELVAAIDASHEEVFGEPPGRDVTRWFSDASALTRYGVPTVNYGTSTGLMDVALGENLDIEGLVRMAQTYALVAQKVCS
;
A
#
# COMPACT_ATOMS: atom_id res chain seq x y z
N MET A 1 3.93 -44.73 -20.03
CA MET A 1 5.11 -43.92 -19.72
C MET A 1 4.90 -43.48 -18.28
N SER A 2 5.70 -43.97 -17.35
CA SER A 2 5.62 -43.68 -15.93
C SER A 2 5.88 -42.19 -15.74
N GLY A 3 4.85 -41.45 -15.28
CA GLY A 3 5.02 -40.07 -14.88
C GLY A 3 6.07 -39.99 -13.78
N VAL A 4 7.13 -39.24 -14.02
CA VAL A 4 7.99 -38.75 -12.96
C VAL A 4 7.06 -37.88 -12.12
N GLY A 5 6.71 -38.35 -10.92
CA GLY A 5 5.90 -37.56 -9.98
C GLY A 5 6.59 -36.20 -9.77
N ALA A 6 5.82 -35.11 -9.83
CA ALA A 6 6.34 -33.79 -9.48
C ALA A 6 6.97 -33.88 -8.08
N THR A 7 8.20 -33.40 -7.96
CA THR A 7 8.85 -33.28 -6.65
C THR A 7 8.27 -32.09 -5.90
N GLU A 8 8.36 -32.08 -4.59
CA GLU A 8 7.96 -30.92 -3.78
C GLU A 8 8.79 -29.69 -4.22
N PRO A 9 8.16 -28.53 -4.51
CA PRO A 9 8.87 -27.33 -4.87
C PRO A 9 9.78 -26.87 -3.73
N LYS A 10 11.07 -26.66 -4.02
CA LYS A 10 12.07 -26.30 -3.02
C LYS A 10 12.61 -24.89 -3.32
N ILE A 11 12.52 -24.02 -2.36
CA ILE A 11 13.06 -22.65 -2.43
C ILE A 11 14.57 -22.67 -2.27
N ASP A 12 15.28 -22.05 -3.18
CA ASP A 12 16.72 -21.81 -3.09
C ASP A 12 16.97 -20.50 -2.33
N THR A 13 17.49 -20.60 -1.11
CA THR A 13 17.71 -19.47 -0.20
C THR A 13 18.67 -18.45 -0.78
N ASP A 14 19.80 -18.90 -1.37
CA ASP A 14 20.82 -17.99 -1.86
C ASP A 14 20.31 -17.20 -3.07
N ARG A 15 19.58 -17.86 -3.94
CA ARG A 15 18.95 -17.23 -5.12
C ARG A 15 17.84 -16.27 -4.72
N LEU A 16 16.98 -16.63 -3.75
CA LEU A 16 15.95 -15.73 -3.22
C LEU A 16 16.57 -14.46 -2.63
N VAL A 17 17.62 -14.60 -1.81
CA VAL A 17 18.35 -13.46 -1.24
C VAL A 17 19.01 -12.62 -2.34
N ALA A 18 19.63 -13.25 -3.35
CA ALA A 18 20.21 -12.54 -4.48
C ALA A 18 19.17 -11.77 -5.30
N THR A 19 18.01 -12.40 -5.58
CA THR A 19 16.89 -11.75 -6.25
C THR A 19 16.38 -10.55 -5.44
N ALA A 20 16.08 -10.73 -4.16
CA ALA A 20 15.62 -9.65 -3.29
C ALA A 20 16.64 -8.50 -3.19
N SER A 21 17.94 -8.81 -3.06
CA SER A 21 19.01 -7.82 -3.06
C SER A 21 19.03 -7.02 -4.36
N SER A 22 18.91 -7.70 -5.51
CA SER A 22 18.88 -7.03 -6.82
C SER A 22 17.71 -6.07 -6.99
N LEU A 23 16.57 -6.33 -6.32
CA LEU A 23 15.42 -5.43 -6.30
C LEU A 23 15.62 -4.24 -5.34
N ILE A 24 16.26 -4.47 -4.18
CA ILE A 24 16.62 -3.40 -3.23
C ILE A 24 17.56 -2.40 -3.91
N ASP A 25 18.59 -2.89 -4.61
CA ASP A 25 19.64 -2.07 -5.22
C ASP A 25 19.12 -1.19 -6.38
N VAL A 26 17.89 -1.42 -6.85
CA VAL A 26 17.22 -0.52 -7.79
C VAL A 26 16.41 0.52 -7.02
N HIS A 27 16.75 1.79 -7.21
CA HIS A 27 15.94 2.91 -6.71
C HIS A 27 14.58 2.93 -7.42
N SER A 28 13.49 3.00 -6.64
CA SER A 28 12.11 2.96 -7.16
C SER A 28 11.15 3.76 -6.29
N PHE A 29 11.51 5.00 -5.99
CA PHE A 29 10.60 5.91 -5.30
C PHE A 29 9.33 6.15 -6.14
N THR A 30 8.18 6.35 -5.47
CA THR A 30 6.92 6.65 -6.18
C THR A 30 7.13 7.76 -7.21
N GLY A 31 6.84 7.49 -8.46
CA GLY A 31 7.07 8.42 -9.58
C GLY A 31 8.30 8.11 -10.44
N ASP A 32 9.17 7.18 -10.00
CA ASP A 32 10.42 6.80 -10.69
C ASP A 32 10.62 5.28 -10.63
N GLU A 33 9.62 4.53 -11.12
CA GLU A 33 9.61 3.07 -11.04
C GLU A 33 10.08 2.36 -12.31
N GLU A 34 10.40 3.08 -13.40
CA GLU A 34 10.68 2.47 -14.71
C GLU A 34 11.90 1.53 -14.70
N GLN A 35 12.96 1.89 -13.94
CA GLN A 35 14.13 1.01 -13.81
C GLN A 35 13.79 -0.28 -13.07
N MET A 36 12.95 -0.20 -12.04
CA MET A 36 12.49 -1.37 -11.30
C MET A 36 11.59 -2.26 -12.18
N ALA A 37 10.71 -1.65 -12.99
CA ALA A 37 9.92 -2.37 -13.97
C ALA A 37 10.82 -3.12 -14.99
N GLY A 38 11.92 -2.50 -15.44
CA GLY A 38 12.93 -3.14 -16.26
C GLY A 38 13.56 -4.37 -15.58
N ARG A 39 13.95 -4.23 -14.30
CA ARG A 39 14.52 -5.35 -13.55
C ARG A 39 13.54 -6.50 -13.36
N MET A 40 12.27 -6.19 -13.09
CA MET A 40 11.22 -7.22 -13.01
C MET A 40 11.00 -7.92 -14.36
N ALA A 41 11.04 -7.16 -15.47
CA ALA A 41 10.92 -7.77 -16.82
C ALA A 41 12.06 -8.76 -17.10
N GLU A 42 13.31 -8.42 -16.77
CA GLU A 42 14.46 -9.32 -16.89
C GLU A 42 14.24 -10.63 -16.09
N LEU A 43 13.77 -10.52 -14.84
CA LEU A 43 13.48 -11.69 -14.00
C LEU A 43 12.35 -12.56 -14.58
N PHE A 44 11.35 -11.96 -15.21
CA PHE A 44 10.27 -12.68 -15.88
C PHE A 44 10.75 -13.37 -17.17
N GLU A 45 11.64 -12.73 -17.92
CA GLU A 45 12.28 -13.34 -19.09
C GLU A 45 13.17 -14.52 -18.70
N GLU A 46 13.94 -14.43 -17.61
CA GLU A 46 14.73 -15.54 -17.06
C GLU A 46 13.86 -16.75 -16.66
N LEU A 47 12.61 -16.53 -16.29
CA LEU A 47 11.61 -17.55 -15.98
C LEU A 47 10.83 -18.03 -17.22
N GLU A 48 11.18 -17.56 -18.42
CA GLU A 48 10.46 -17.85 -19.67
C GLU A 48 8.95 -17.49 -19.60
N LEU A 49 8.58 -16.47 -18.79
CA LEU A 49 7.22 -15.99 -18.73
C LEU A 49 6.89 -15.13 -19.95
N ARG A 50 5.63 -15.09 -20.35
CA ARG A 50 5.16 -14.09 -21.32
C ARG A 50 5.14 -12.73 -20.65
N VAL A 51 6.06 -11.86 -21.03
CA VAL A 51 6.19 -10.50 -20.47
C VAL A 51 5.27 -9.54 -21.22
N GLN A 52 4.52 -8.74 -20.46
CA GLN A 52 3.71 -7.64 -20.96
C GLN A 52 4.08 -6.36 -20.23
N TRP A 53 4.51 -5.35 -20.98
CA TRP A 53 4.80 -4.02 -20.47
C TRP A 53 3.58 -3.12 -20.60
N GLN A 54 3.23 -2.40 -19.53
CA GLN A 54 2.14 -1.43 -19.52
C GLN A 54 2.68 -0.06 -19.10
N GLN A 55 2.88 0.85 -20.05
CA GLN A 55 3.30 2.21 -19.76
C GLN A 55 2.12 2.98 -19.13
N VAL A 56 2.19 3.22 -17.84
CA VAL A 56 1.15 3.95 -17.08
C VAL A 56 1.25 5.45 -17.35
N GLU A 57 2.48 5.98 -17.25
CA GLU A 57 2.84 7.34 -17.62
C GLU A 57 4.35 7.42 -17.88
N ARG A 58 4.85 8.57 -18.29
CA ARG A 58 6.29 8.76 -18.55
C ARG A 58 7.11 8.46 -17.28
N GLY A 59 8.08 7.56 -17.39
CA GLY A 59 8.95 7.14 -16.30
C GLY A 59 8.31 6.11 -15.34
N ARG A 60 7.10 5.63 -15.65
CA ARG A 60 6.36 4.70 -14.79
C ARG A 60 5.65 3.63 -15.60
N ALA A 61 5.90 2.38 -15.30
CA ALA A 61 5.27 1.25 -15.97
C ALA A 61 4.90 0.15 -14.98
N ASN A 62 3.88 -0.63 -15.33
CA ASN A 62 3.68 -1.96 -14.76
C ASN A 62 4.35 -2.99 -15.66
N VAL A 63 4.76 -4.11 -15.09
CA VAL A 63 5.23 -5.28 -15.83
C VAL A 63 4.51 -6.53 -15.35
N LEU A 64 3.95 -7.29 -16.30
CA LEU A 64 3.27 -8.56 -16.03
C LEU A 64 4.10 -9.69 -16.62
N GLY A 65 4.33 -10.72 -15.81
CA GLY A 65 4.84 -12.01 -16.25
C GLY A 65 3.74 -13.07 -16.14
N THR A 66 3.42 -13.74 -17.24
CA THR A 66 2.41 -14.80 -17.22
C THR A 66 3.06 -16.16 -17.50
N TRP A 67 2.92 -17.07 -16.55
CA TRP A 67 3.17 -18.48 -16.74
C TRP A 67 1.88 -19.16 -17.17
N ALA A 68 1.79 -19.53 -18.43
CA ALA A 68 0.58 -20.11 -19.01
C ALA A 68 0.34 -21.52 -18.49
N GLY A 69 -0.85 -21.79 -18.01
CA GLY A 69 -1.35 -23.11 -17.67
C GLY A 69 -1.79 -23.89 -18.93
N THR A 70 -2.17 -25.14 -18.73
CA THR A 70 -2.67 -26.02 -19.82
C THR A 70 -4.17 -25.88 -20.06
N GLY A 71 -4.85 -25.08 -19.25
CA GLY A 71 -6.28 -24.80 -19.32
C GLY A 71 -7.13 -25.69 -18.38
N GLY A 72 -8.25 -25.15 -17.95
CA GLY A 72 -9.27 -25.88 -17.19
C GLY A 72 -9.18 -25.79 -15.66
N ALA A 73 -8.38 -24.88 -15.13
CA ALA A 73 -8.39 -24.47 -13.72
C ALA A 73 -8.40 -22.94 -13.62
N LYS A 74 -8.54 -22.42 -12.40
CA LYS A 74 -8.54 -20.99 -12.11
C LYS A 74 -7.15 -20.40 -12.24
N SER A 75 -7.09 -19.14 -12.63
CA SER A 75 -5.87 -18.33 -12.65
C SER A 75 -5.63 -17.63 -11.33
N LEU A 76 -4.36 -17.51 -10.95
CA LEU A 76 -3.93 -16.77 -9.76
C LEU A 76 -3.04 -15.60 -10.17
N MET A 77 -3.32 -14.43 -9.64
CA MET A 77 -2.43 -13.28 -9.72
C MET A 77 -1.64 -13.15 -8.41
N PHE A 78 -0.35 -12.97 -8.51
CA PHE A 78 0.49 -12.36 -7.49
C PHE A 78 0.67 -10.89 -7.84
N ASN A 79 0.09 -10.00 -7.06
CA ASN A 79 0.24 -8.56 -7.26
C ASN A 79 1.22 -7.99 -6.22
N GLY A 80 2.02 -7.01 -6.63
CA GLY A 80 2.91 -6.32 -5.72
C GLY A 80 3.42 -5.01 -6.31
N HIS A 81 3.50 -3.98 -5.46
CA HIS A 81 4.01 -2.69 -5.89
C HIS A 81 5.54 -2.63 -5.88
N MET A 82 6.06 -1.86 -6.81
CA MET A 82 7.50 -1.64 -6.99
C MET A 82 8.00 -0.39 -6.27
N ASP A 83 7.11 0.54 -5.99
CA ASP A 83 7.48 1.83 -5.42
C ASP A 83 7.74 1.76 -3.91
N THR A 84 8.56 2.68 -3.44
CA THR A 84 8.88 2.85 -2.02
C THR A 84 8.32 4.17 -1.48
N SER A 85 7.94 4.19 -0.20
CA SER A 85 7.41 5.38 0.47
C SER A 85 8.42 6.52 0.53
N TYR A 86 9.70 6.17 0.68
CA TYR A 86 10.83 7.08 0.85
C TYR A 86 11.85 6.90 -0.27
N SER A 87 12.65 7.94 -0.48
CA SER A 87 13.75 7.94 -1.45
C SER A 87 15.09 7.52 -0.83
N GLY A 88 15.17 7.48 0.50
CA GLY A 88 16.42 7.32 1.25
C GLY A 88 17.25 8.62 1.38
N ARG A 89 16.84 9.69 0.70
CA ARG A 89 17.53 11.00 0.69
C ARG A 89 17.00 11.98 1.71
N GLU A 90 15.92 11.62 2.40
CA GLU A 90 15.31 12.43 3.45
C GLU A 90 16.32 12.67 4.58
N PRO A 91 16.42 13.90 5.13
CA PRO A 91 17.43 14.25 6.13
C PRO A 91 17.48 13.33 7.35
N TRP A 92 16.36 12.74 7.71
CA TRP A 92 16.22 11.82 8.86
C TRP A 92 16.45 10.35 8.52
N LEU A 93 16.59 9.97 7.24
CA LEU A 93 16.80 8.58 6.78
C LEU A 93 18.15 8.34 6.14
N LYS A 94 18.81 9.38 5.63
CA LYS A 94 20.02 9.29 4.82
C LYS A 94 21.21 8.55 5.47
N ASP A 95 21.23 8.51 6.80
CA ASP A 95 22.33 7.88 7.56
C ASP A 95 21.91 6.51 8.15
N ILE A 96 20.72 6.00 7.78
CA ILE A 96 20.19 4.71 8.23
C ILE A 96 20.35 3.69 7.09
N PRO A 97 21.23 2.66 7.22
CA PRO A 97 21.56 1.78 6.10
C PRO A 97 20.36 1.06 5.47
N GLY A 98 19.43 0.54 6.27
CA GLY A 98 18.25 -0.16 5.77
C GLY A 98 17.18 0.72 5.11
N PHE A 99 17.39 2.05 5.08
CA PHE A 99 16.61 3.00 4.27
C PHE A 99 17.38 3.47 3.04
N GLN A 100 18.46 2.78 2.66
CA GLN A 100 19.17 3.05 1.43
C GLN A 100 18.89 1.96 0.39
N PRO A 101 18.94 2.27 -0.92
CA PRO A 101 18.83 1.29 -1.99
C PRO A 101 20.15 0.51 -2.15
N GLU A 102 20.62 -0.08 -1.07
CA GLU A 102 21.82 -0.90 -0.96
C GLU A 102 21.52 -2.08 -0.05
N ALA A 103 21.46 -3.28 -0.65
CA ALA A 103 21.16 -4.49 0.08
C ALA A 103 22.35 -4.98 0.90
N PHE A 104 22.11 -5.41 2.13
CA PHE A 104 23.12 -6.12 2.92
C PHE A 104 22.48 -7.16 3.84
N VAL A 105 23.25 -8.20 4.12
CA VAL A 105 22.84 -9.25 5.06
C VAL A 105 23.59 -9.11 6.38
N ARG A 106 22.85 -9.18 7.47
CA ARG A 106 23.41 -9.19 8.82
C ARG A 106 22.57 -10.09 9.73
N GLU A 107 23.23 -10.99 10.44
CA GLU A 107 22.61 -11.84 11.48
C GLU A 107 21.35 -12.58 10.97
N GLY A 108 21.41 -13.15 9.75
CA GLY A 108 20.29 -13.88 9.14
C GLY A 108 19.14 -13.00 8.63
N ARG A 109 19.35 -11.68 8.56
CA ARG A 109 18.36 -10.73 8.06
C ARG A 109 18.89 -10.00 6.83
N LEU A 110 18.01 -9.73 5.88
CA LEU A 110 18.26 -8.93 4.69
C LEU A 110 17.72 -7.51 4.92
N TYR A 111 18.57 -6.52 4.74
CA TYR A 111 18.28 -5.10 4.94
C TYR A 111 18.27 -4.35 3.61
N GLY A 112 17.49 -3.29 3.53
CA GLY A 112 17.49 -2.31 2.46
C GLY A 112 16.11 -1.72 2.19
N LEU A 113 16.08 -0.59 1.52
CA LEU A 113 14.88 0.20 1.27
C LEU A 113 13.84 -0.59 0.47
N GLY A 114 12.63 -0.69 1.02
CA GLY A 114 11.50 -1.35 0.40
C GLY A 114 11.48 -2.88 0.57
N ILE A 115 12.43 -3.48 1.29
CA ILE A 115 12.45 -4.95 1.46
C ILE A 115 11.19 -5.46 2.16
N SER A 116 10.69 -4.76 3.16
CA SER A 116 9.48 -5.12 3.88
C SER A 116 8.20 -4.76 3.10
N ASN A 117 8.21 -3.64 2.38
CA ASN A 117 7.04 -3.12 1.66
C ASN A 117 7.43 -2.64 0.24
N MET A 118 7.31 -3.49 -0.81
CA MET A 118 7.09 -4.94 -0.68
C MET A 118 8.02 -5.73 -1.64
N LYS A 119 9.27 -5.24 -1.86
CA LYS A 119 10.25 -5.89 -2.76
C LYS A 119 10.55 -7.33 -2.34
N GLY A 120 10.48 -7.63 -1.03
CA GLY A 120 10.62 -8.99 -0.52
C GLY A 120 9.54 -9.94 -1.06
N ALA A 121 8.29 -9.49 -1.11
CA ALA A 121 7.21 -10.28 -1.69
C ALA A 121 7.39 -10.48 -3.20
N LEU A 122 7.82 -9.45 -3.95
CA LEU A 122 8.13 -9.58 -5.37
C LEU A 122 9.22 -10.64 -5.64
N ALA A 123 10.27 -10.67 -4.81
CA ALA A 123 11.30 -11.70 -4.90
C ALA A 123 10.74 -13.10 -4.57
N CYS A 124 9.86 -13.20 -3.57
CA CYS A 124 9.18 -14.46 -3.22
C CYS A 124 8.30 -14.98 -4.37
N TYR A 125 7.61 -14.12 -5.12
CA TYR A 125 6.82 -14.53 -6.29
C TYR A 125 7.68 -15.14 -7.39
N VAL A 126 8.80 -14.48 -7.70
CA VAL A 126 9.77 -14.95 -8.71
C VAL A 126 10.31 -16.33 -8.32
N GLU A 127 10.74 -16.48 -7.07
CA GLU A 127 11.31 -17.74 -6.59
C GLU A 127 10.25 -18.85 -6.47
N ALA A 128 9.02 -18.53 -6.07
CA ALA A 128 7.92 -19.48 -6.00
C ALA A 128 7.61 -20.09 -7.38
N VAL A 129 7.53 -19.26 -8.41
CA VAL A 129 7.31 -19.74 -9.80
C VAL A 129 8.50 -20.57 -10.26
N ARG A 130 9.73 -20.15 -10.02
CA ARG A 130 10.96 -20.89 -10.37
C ARG A 130 11.00 -22.26 -9.70
N ALA A 131 10.71 -22.34 -8.41
CA ALA A 131 10.69 -23.60 -7.67
C ALA A 131 9.66 -24.59 -8.23
N LEU A 132 8.47 -24.10 -8.62
CA LEU A 132 7.45 -24.93 -9.28
C LEU A 132 7.91 -25.45 -10.64
N GLN A 133 8.56 -24.60 -11.45
CA GLN A 133 9.11 -25.00 -12.75
C GLN A 133 10.21 -26.06 -12.61
N GLU A 134 11.16 -25.86 -11.68
CA GLU A 134 12.25 -26.79 -11.38
C GLU A 134 11.74 -28.12 -10.82
N ALA A 135 10.64 -28.08 -10.05
CA ALA A 135 9.96 -29.31 -9.58
C ALA A 135 9.19 -30.05 -10.68
N GLY A 136 9.15 -29.52 -11.90
CA GLY A 136 8.41 -30.10 -13.03
C GLY A 136 6.89 -30.02 -12.89
N VAL A 137 6.39 -29.11 -12.05
CA VAL A 137 4.94 -28.89 -11.85
C VAL A 137 4.33 -28.36 -13.15
N ARG A 138 3.19 -28.92 -13.54
CA ARG A 138 2.38 -28.45 -14.68
C ARG A 138 1.05 -27.96 -14.16
N LEU A 139 0.88 -26.65 -14.15
CA LEU A 139 -0.37 -26.02 -13.75
C LEU A 139 -1.40 -26.07 -14.89
N ARG A 140 -2.67 -26.08 -14.53
CA ARG A 140 -3.80 -25.99 -15.46
C ARG A 140 -4.28 -24.54 -15.60
N GLY A 141 -4.29 -23.79 -14.51
CA GLY A 141 -4.57 -22.35 -14.50
C GLY A 141 -3.31 -21.53 -14.73
N ASP A 142 -3.49 -20.30 -15.23
CA ASP A 142 -2.39 -19.36 -15.41
C ASP A 142 -1.94 -18.79 -14.06
N VAL A 143 -0.63 -18.55 -13.91
CA VAL A 143 -0.06 -17.74 -12.84
C VAL A 143 0.44 -16.43 -13.43
N LEU A 144 -0.07 -15.31 -12.91
CA LEU A 144 0.34 -13.97 -13.29
C LEU A 144 1.15 -13.36 -12.15
N ILE A 145 2.32 -12.78 -12.43
CA ILE A 145 3.01 -11.88 -11.51
C ILE A 145 2.84 -10.46 -12.06
N ALA A 146 2.18 -9.61 -11.30
CA ALA A 146 1.95 -8.22 -11.66
C ALA A 146 2.78 -7.30 -10.75
N ALA A 147 3.90 -6.80 -11.28
CA ALA A 147 4.71 -5.77 -10.64
C ALA A 147 4.16 -4.40 -11.06
N VAL A 148 3.60 -3.64 -10.12
CA VAL A 148 2.86 -2.41 -10.39
C VAL A 148 3.54 -1.18 -9.80
N CYS A 149 3.31 -0.02 -10.39
CA CYS A 149 3.81 1.27 -9.91
C CYS A 149 2.75 2.00 -9.09
N GLY A 150 3.17 2.88 -8.16
CA GLY A 150 2.31 3.88 -7.55
C GLY A 150 1.20 3.37 -6.64
N GLU A 151 1.51 2.45 -5.75
CA GLU A 151 0.60 2.01 -4.70
C GLU A 151 0.57 3.00 -3.53
N ILE A 152 1.74 3.51 -3.14
CA ILE A 152 1.93 4.32 -1.93
C ILE A 152 0.89 5.43 -1.77
N GLU A 153 0.41 5.61 -0.55
CA GLU A 153 -0.60 6.62 -0.18
C GLU A 153 -0.08 8.06 -0.34
N LYS A 154 -0.07 8.54 -1.58
CA LYS A 154 0.31 9.91 -1.97
C LYS A 154 -0.73 10.51 -2.90
N SER A 155 -0.95 11.83 -2.83
CA SER A 155 -1.88 12.53 -3.71
C SER A 155 -1.35 13.90 -4.10
N GLN A 156 -1.59 14.28 -5.35
CA GLN A 156 -1.33 15.64 -5.83
C GLN A 156 -2.26 16.62 -5.12
N TYR A 157 -1.67 17.65 -4.53
CA TYR A 157 -2.43 18.73 -3.90
C TYR A 157 -1.62 20.04 -3.88
N GLY A 158 -2.28 21.17 -4.11
CA GLY A 158 -1.62 22.49 -4.11
C GLY A 158 -0.42 22.53 -5.04
N ASP A 159 0.76 22.90 -4.52
CA ASP A 159 2.02 22.97 -5.26
C ASP A 159 2.69 21.58 -5.42
N ALA A 160 2.24 20.57 -4.67
CA ALA A 160 2.73 19.20 -4.77
C ALA A 160 2.10 18.52 -6.03
N GLN A 161 2.69 18.77 -7.19
CA GLN A 161 2.27 18.27 -8.50
C GLN A 161 3.41 17.46 -9.12
N GLY A 162 3.09 16.35 -9.75
CA GLY A 162 4.10 15.49 -10.39
C GLY A 162 3.82 14.01 -10.19
N ALA A 163 4.63 13.17 -10.83
CA ALA A 163 4.49 11.72 -10.77
C ALA A 163 4.69 11.17 -9.36
N GLU A 164 5.59 11.78 -8.61
CA GLU A 164 5.95 11.42 -7.23
C GLU A 164 4.80 11.56 -6.23
N TYR A 165 3.75 12.27 -6.59
CA TYR A 165 2.53 12.43 -5.77
C TYR A 165 1.34 11.63 -6.30
N ARG A 166 1.49 10.83 -7.36
CA ARG A 166 0.41 9.99 -7.93
C ARG A 166 0.54 8.54 -7.46
N GLY A 167 -0.03 8.26 -6.32
CA GLY A 167 -0.11 6.95 -5.70
C GLY A 167 -1.54 6.38 -5.67
N TYR A 168 -1.90 5.75 -4.54
CA TYR A 168 -3.22 5.15 -4.32
C TYR A 168 -3.63 4.17 -5.42
N ALA A 169 -2.83 3.13 -5.62
CA ALA A 169 -3.08 2.07 -6.60
C ALA A 169 -3.12 2.57 -8.06
N ALA A 170 -2.35 3.60 -8.41
CA ALA A 170 -2.35 4.16 -9.76
C ALA A 170 -2.02 3.08 -10.81
N GLY A 171 -1.00 2.25 -10.56
CA GLY A 171 -0.59 1.15 -11.42
C GLY A 171 -1.62 0.04 -11.48
N THR A 172 -2.14 -0.42 -10.35
CA THR A 172 -3.13 -1.50 -10.32
C THR A 172 -4.46 -1.09 -10.95
N ARG A 173 -4.89 0.16 -10.79
CA ARG A 173 -6.04 0.69 -11.54
C ARG A 173 -5.84 0.65 -13.05
N TYR A 174 -4.64 0.99 -13.50
CA TYR A 174 -4.26 0.87 -14.91
C TYR A 174 -4.21 -0.60 -15.34
N LEU A 175 -3.59 -1.47 -14.53
CA LEU A 175 -3.46 -2.91 -14.76
C LEU A 175 -4.81 -3.55 -15.09
N VAL A 176 -5.78 -3.41 -14.20
CA VAL A 176 -7.09 -4.08 -14.34
C VAL A 176 -7.92 -3.53 -15.50
N SER A 177 -7.74 -2.24 -15.85
CA SER A 177 -8.41 -1.63 -17.01
C SER A 177 -7.74 -1.98 -18.36
N HIS A 178 -6.54 -2.59 -18.33
CA HIS A 178 -5.75 -2.94 -19.51
C HIS A 178 -5.45 -4.44 -19.60
N GLY A 179 -6.38 -5.26 -19.11
CA GLY A 179 -6.36 -6.72 -19.29
C GLY A 179 -5.57 -7.51 -18.24
N GLY A 180 -5.01 -6.86 -17.23
CA GLY A 180 -4.35 -7.53 -16.11
C GLY A 180 -5.37 -7.99 -15.05
N VAL A 181 -6.08 -9.09 -15.33
CA VAL A 181 -7.07 -9.69 -14.43
C VAL A 181 -6.82 -11.20 -14.33
N ALA A 182 -7.20 -11.78 -13.19
CA ALA A 182 -7.20 -13.21 -12.92
C ALA A 182 -8.46 -13.58 -12.13
N ASP A 183 -8.71 -14.87 -11.94
CA ASP A 183 -9.87 -15.32 -11.15
C ASP A 183 -9.76 -14.94 -9.68
N MET A 184 -8.53 -14.80 -9.16
CA MET A 184 -8.25 -14.35 -7.80
C MET A 184 -6.82 -13.79 -7.68
N CYS A 185 -6.56 -13.04 -6.60
CA CYS A 185 -5.27 -12.41 -6.36
C CYS A 185 -4.77 -12.60 -4.92
N LEU A 186 -3.53 -13.04 -4.77
CA LEU A 186 -2.76 -12.94 -3.54
C LEU A 186 -1.87 -11.69 -3.65
N LEU A 187 -2.05 -10.77 -2.70
CA LEU A 187 -1.31 -9.52 -2.60
C LEU A 187 -0.36 -9.59 -1.40
N GLY A 188 0.92 -9.56 -1.65
CA GLY A 188 1.99 -9.87 -0.68
C GLY A 188 2.36 -8.73 0.25
N GLU A 189 1.42 -7.86 0.59
CA GLU A 189 1.61 -6.82 1.60
C GLU A 189 2.08 -7.40 2.93
N PRO A 190 2.86 -6.64 3.73
CA PRO A 190 3.41 -7.13 4.99
C PRO A 190 2.30 -7.33 6.04
N THR A 191 1.89 -8.57 6.27
CA THR A 191 0.82 -8.96 7.19
C THR A 191 1.27 -9.84 8.34
N GLU A 192 2.58 -10.07 8.48
CA GLU A 192 3.14 -10.97 9.49
C GLU A 192 2.62 -12.42 9.38
N GLY A 193 2.41 -12.90 8.16
CA GLY A 193 1.85 -14.22 7.90
C GLY A 193 0.38 -14.37 8.27
N LYS A 194 -0.33 -13.28 8.56
CA LYS A 194 -1.77 -13.31 8.82
C LYS A 194 -2.56 -13.11 7.53
N VAL A 195 -3.70 -13.75 7.43
CA VAL A 195 -4.68 -13.53 6.37
C VAL A 195 -5.49 -12.28 6.71
N VAL A 196 -5.35 -11.24 5.91
CA VAL A 196 -6.11 -9.99 6.06
C VAL A 196 -7.42 -10.10 5.29
N LEU A 197 -8.53 -10.19 6.02
CA LEU A 197 -9.88 -10.35 5.47
C LEU A 197 -10.51 -9.04 4.99
N GLY A 198 -9.85 -7.92 5.25
CA GLY A 198 -10.28 -6.63 4.75
C GLY A 198 -9.38 -5.52 5.26
N HIS A 199 -9.34 -4.44 4.52
CA HIS A 199 -8.63 -3.23 4.90
C HIS A 199 -9.52 -2.00 4.76
N PHE A 200 -9.25 -1.00 5.59
CA PHE A 200 -9.95 0.27 5.53
C PHE A 200 -9.53 1.06 4.28
N GLY A 201 -10.44 1.84 3.76
CA GLY A 201 -10.15 2.88 2.79
C GLY A 201 -9.69 4.16 3.47
N ALA A 202 -9.41 5.18 2.66
CA ALA A 202 -8.99 6.49 3.11
C ALA A 202 -9.82 7.61 2.45
N LEU A 203 -10.09 8.65 3.22
CA LEU A 203 -10.66 9.90 2.76
C LEU A 203 -9.78 11.01 3.30
N TRP A 204 -9.19 11.82 2.41
CA TRP A 204 -8.41 12.98 2.84
C TRP A 204 -9.22 14.25 2.73
N LEU A 205 -9.31 14.96 3.86
CA LEU A 205 -10.07 16.18 4.01
C LEU A 205 -9.12 17.34 4.33
N ARG A 206 -9.23 18.43 3.60
CA ARG A 206 -8.69 19.72 3.97
C ARG A 206 -9.79 20.55 4.64
N ILE A 207 -9.48 21.16 5.78
CA ILE A 207 -10.29 22.20 6.41
C ILE A 207 -9.52 23.50 6.36
N ARG A 208 -10.07 24.52 5.72
CA ARG A 208 -9.51 25.87 5.63
C ARG A 208 -10.24 26.84 6.53
N VAL A 209 -9.50 27.70 7.21
CA VAL A 209 -10.02 28.87 7.87
C VAL A 209 -9.39 30.13 7.27
N HIS A 210 -10.18 31.15 7.13
CA HIS A 210 -9.74 32.44 6.61
C HIS A 210 -9.38 33.42 7.72
N GLY A 211 -8.49 34.34 7.41
CA GLY A 211 -8.09 35.47 8.25
C GLY A 211 -7.83 36.71 7.41
N ASN A 212 -7.40 37.76 8.02
CA ASN A 212 -7.06 38.99 7.37
C ASN A 212 -5.54 39.18 7.28
N PHE A 213 -5.04 39.56 6.10
CA PHE A 213 -3.62 39.80 5.88
C PHE A 213 -3.16 41.14 6.45
N ILE A 214 -2.84 41.16 7.76
CA ILE A 214 -2.54 42.40 8.53
C ILE A 214 -1.05 42.44 8.87
N HIS A 215 -0.42 43.59 8.69
CA HIS A 215 0.94 43.80 9.16
C HIS A 215 0.98 43.88 10.70
N THR A 216 1.99 43.27 11.33
CA THR A 216 2.14 43.20 12.79
C THR A 216 1.96 44.57 13.49
N ALA A 217 2.51 45.65 12.90
CA ALA A 217 2.37 47.01 13.45
C ALA A 217 0.90 47.49 13.55
N PHE A 218 -0.05 46.84 12.86
CA PHE A 218 -1.47 47.20 12.81
C PHE A 218 -2.38 46.08 13.34
N SER A 219 -1.84 45.07 14.00
CA SER A 219 -2.56 43.88 14.44
C SER A 219 -3.08 43.98 15.89
N GLU A 220 -2.78 45.07 16.59
CA GLU A 220 -3.30 45.31 17.93
C GLU A 220 -4.84 45.29 17.93
N GLY A 221 -5.45 44.54 18.84
CA GLY A 221 -6.90 44.36 18.92
C GLY A 221 -7.54 43.52 17.84
N LYS A 222 -6.74 42.89 16.95
CA LYS A 222 -7.22 42.07 15.77
C LYS A 222 -6.72 40.65 15.77
N ARG A 223 -6.41 40.09 16.95
CA ARG A 223 -5.90 38.71 17.05
C ARG A 223 -6.89 37.67 16.54
N ASP A 224 -8.16 37.92 16.72
CA ASP A 224 -9.29 37.14 16.22
C ASP A 224 -9.35 37.04 14.70
N GLN A 225 -8.61 37.90 13.98
CA GLN A 225 -8.52 37.90 12.52
C GLN A 225 -7.31 37.13 11.99
N ASN A 226 -6.51 36.52 12.85
CA ASN A 226 -5.37 35.70 12.47
C ASN A 226 -5.82 34.26 12.23
N SER A 227 -5.66 33.77 10.99
CA SER A 227 -6.12 32.42 10.62
C SER A 227 -5.41 31.29 11.38
N ILE A 228 -4.17 31.48 11.84
CA ILE A 228 -3.47 30.49 12.67
C ILE A 228 -4.17 30.38 14.06
N LEU A 229 -4.55 31.51 14.67
CA LEU A 229 -5.25 31.49 15.96
C LEU A 229 -6.66 30.92 15.81
N ARG A 230 -7.36 31.25 14.73
CA ARG A 230 -8.67 30.65 14.38
C ARG A 230 -8.56 29.14 14.18
N MET A 231 -7.51 28.68 13.46
CA MET A 231 -7.29 27.25 13.23
C MET A 231 -7.01 26.50 14.53
N HIS A 232 -6.41 27.12 15.55
CA HIS A 232 -6.25 26.50 16.86
C HIS A 232 -7.61 26.10 17.48
N GLU A 233 -8.62 26.97 17.38
CA GLU A 233 -9.97 26.69 17.89
C GLU A 233 -10.67 25.61 17.05
N VAL A 234 -10.54 25.67 15.73
CA VAL A 234 -11.09 24.64 14.83
C VAL A 234 -10.42 23.30 15.07
N THR A 235 -9.10 23.24 15.28
CA THR A 235 -8.38 22.00 15.62
C THR A 235 -8.88 21.42 16.96
N SER A 236 -9.24 22.28 17.93
CA SER A 236 -9.84 21.82 19.18
C SER A 236 -11.21 21.16 18.93
N ALA A 237 -12.05 21.75 18.06
CA ALA A 237 -13.32 21.16 17.67
C ALA A 237 -13.15 19.85 16.87
N VAL A 238 -12.12 19.74 16.03
CA VAL A 238 -11.76 18.49 15.35
C VAL A 238 -11.43 17.40 16.38
N ARG A 239 -10.63 17.72 17.42
CA ARG A 239 -10.32 16.77 18.51
C ARG A 239 -11.55 16.31 19.28
N GLU A 240 -12.58 17.15 19.42
CA GLU A 240 -13.87 16.77 20.00
C GLU A 240 -14.67 15.84 19.07
N TRP A 241 -14.57 16.03 17.76
CA TRP A 241 -15.28 15.23 16.78
C TRP A 241 -14.65 13.84 16.53
N VAL A 242 -13.32 13.73 16.56
CA VAL A 242 -12.60 12.47 16.25
C VAL A 242 -13.19 11.26 16.98
N PRO A 243 -13.42 11.27 18.31
CA PRO A 243 -14.04 10.13 18.99
C PRO A 243 -15.45 9.81 18.49
N THR A 244 -16.21 10.79 18.02
CA THR A 244 -17.57 10.54 17.51
C THR A 244 -17.54 9.75 16.20
N TRP A 245 -16.52 9.96 15.38
CA TRP A 245 -16.28 9.17 14.17
C TRP A 245 -15.74 7.78 14.50
N GLU A 246 -14.73 7.70 15.36
CA GLU A 246 -14.03 6.46 15.67
C GLU A 246 -14.89 5.47 16.47
N ASP A 247 -15.77 5.98 17.35
CA ASP A 247 -16.64 5.18 18.20
C ASP A 247 -17.99 4.86 17.56
N ASP A 248 -18.30 5.43 16.38
CA ASP A 248 -19.53 5.09 15.65
C ASP A 248 -19.44 3.63 15.15
N PRO A 249 -20.40 2.76 15.54
CA PRO A 249 -20.43 1.37 15.09
C PRO A 249 -20.46 1.21 13.56
N SER A 250 -21.01 2.19 12.82
CA SER A 250 -21.05 2.18 11.36
C SER A 250 -19.67 2.42 10.74
N ASN A 251 -18.69 2.88 11.52
CA ASN A 251 -17.30 3.08 11.16
C ASN A 251 -16.38 1.98 11.69
N ALA A 252 -16.95 0.85 12.13
CA ALA A 252 -16.21 -0.34 12.53
C ALA A 252 -16.37 -1.48 11.52
N TYR A 253 -15.35 -2.33 11.43
CA TYR A 253 -15.38 -3.54 10.60
C TYR A 253 -14.68 -4.69 11.33
N ARG A 254 -15.38 -5.83 11.52
CA ARG A 254 -14.86 -7.04 12.20
C ARG A 254 -14.12 -6.75 13.52
N GLY A 255 -14.64 -5.80 14.31
CA GLY A 255 -14.07 -5.39 15.61
C GLY A 255 -12.98 -4.31 15.53
N ALA A 256 -12.45 -4.00 14.35
CA ALA A 256 -11.56 -2.87 14.14
C ALA A 256 -12.37 -1.58 13.98
N LYS A 257 -11.96 -0.52 14.70
CA LYS A 257 -12.55 0.82 14.57
C LYS A 257 -11.82 1.63 13.51
N ALA A 258 -12.53 2.55 12.86
CA ALA A 258 -11.92 3.61 12.06
C ALA A 258 -10.96 4.46 12.91
N ILE A 259 -10.06 5.15 12.28
CA ILE A 259 -9.17 6.13 12.91
C ILE A 259 -9.15 7.42 12.10
N VAL A 260 -8.88 8.52 12.76
CA VAL A 260 -8.68 9.84 12.14
C VAL A 260 -7.34 10.39 12.58
N ASN A 261 -6.52 10.76 11.63
CA ASN A 261 -5.23 11.40 11.89
C ASN A 261 -5.21 12.84 11.37
N VAL A 262 -4.62 13.74 12.16
CA VAL A 262 -4.26 15.09 11.69
C VAL A 262 -2.86 14.99 11.09
N GLY A 263 -2.78 14.97 9.76
CA GLY A 263 -1.55 14.70 9.04
C GLY A 263 -0.66 15.92 8.78
N ALA A 264 -1.28 17.10 8.58
CA ALA A 264 -0.55 18.31 8.32
C ALA A 264 -1.35 19.57 8.73
N ILE A 265 -0.63 20.66 8.94
CA ILE A 265 -1.16 22.02 9.11
C ILE A 265 -0.28 22.98 8.31
N GLU A 266 -0.89 23.84 7.53
CA GLU A 266 -0.18 24.81 6.68
C GLU A 266 -0.76 26.22 6.85
N GLY A 267 0.10 27.22 7.02
CA GLY A 267 -0.35 28.60 7.14
C GLY A 267 0.79 29.59 7.38
N GLY A 268 0.71 30.73 6.69
CA GLY A 268 1.70 31.79 6.78
C GLY A 268 3.00 31.50 6.04
N PHE A 269 3.98 32.40 6.26
CA PHE A 269 5.29 32.32 5.62
C PHE A 269 6.39 32.52 6.66
N GLY A 270 7.18 31.50 6.97
CA GLY A 270 8.28 31.58 7.94
C GLY A 270 9.34 32.62 7.58
N TRP A 271 9.50 32.94 6.30
CA TRP A 271 10.37 33.99 5.79
C TRP A 271 9.79 35.41 5.93
N ARG A 272 8.49 35.55 6.30
CA ARG A 272 7.79 36.85 6.43
C ARG A 272 6.76 36.85 7.57
N VAL A 273 7.21 36.64 8.77
CA VAL A 273 6.36 36.56 9.99
C VAL A 273 5.73 37.93 10.40
N SER A 274 6.10 39.02 9.73
CA SER A 274 5.54 40.35 9.96
C SER A 274 4.12 40.53 9.38
N ARG A 275 3.49 39.47 8.92
CA ARG A 275 2.10 39.47 8.41
C ARG A 275 1.31 38.31 8.99
N THR A 276 0.06 38.56 9.35
CA THR A 276 -0.89 37.48 9.63
C THR A 276 -1.26 36.78 8.33
N PRO A 277 -1.37 35.43 8.29
CA PRO A 277 -1.73 34.72 7.07
C PRO A 277 -3.19 34.96 6.68
N HIS A 278 -3.45 34.91 5.37
CA HIS A 278 -4.80 35.02 4.81
C HIS A 278 -5.65 33.78 5.11
N HIS A 279 -5.04 32.61 5.12
CA HIS A 279 -5.70 31.35 5.47
C HIS A 279 -4.73 30.40 6.18
N THR A 280 -5.30 29.43 6.84
CA THR A 280 -4.59 28.27 7.40
C THR A 280 -5.40 27.03 7.08
N ASP A 281 -4.71 25.96 6.64
CA ASP A 281 -5.27 24.69 6.24
C ASP A 281 -4.88 23.60 7.26
N LEU A 282 -5.82 22.73 7.56
CA LEU A 282 -5.64 21.51 8.36
C LEU A 282 -6.01 20.32 7.49
N PHE A 283 -5.14 19.30 7.46
CA PHE A 283 -5.31 18.11 6.65
C PHE A 283 -5.56 16.89 7.53
N LEU A 284 -6.63 16.16 7.23
CA LEU A 284 -7.05 14.98 7.95
C LEU A 284 -7.01 13.75 7.04
N ASP A 285 -6.51 12.63 7.57
CA ASP A 285 -6.69 11.29 7.02
C ASP A 285 -7.78 10.59 7.82
N VAL A 286 -8.91 10.33 7.17
CA VAL A 286 -10.09 9.68 7.78
C VAL A 286 -10.18 8.26 7.21
N ARG A 287 -10.00 7.25 8.06
CA ARG A 287 -10.13 5.85 7.63
C ARG A 287 -11.61 5.44 7.59
N VAL A 288 -11.98 4.74 6.50
CA VAL A 288 -13.36 4.38 6.18
C VAL A 288 -13.45 2.86 6.04
N PRO A 289 -14.34 2.16 6.78
CA PRO A 289 -14.45 0.71 6.69
C PRO A 289 -14.87 0.26 5.28
N PRO A 290 -14.47 -0.94 4.83
CA PRO A 290 -14.76 -1.43 3.47
C PRO A 290 -16.27 -1.53 3.17
N THR A 291 -17.07 -1.70 4.20
CA THR A 291 -18.54 -1.81 4.11
C THR A 291 -19.26 -0.46 3.95
N LYS A 292 -18.58 0.67 4.22
CA LYS A 292 -19.18 2.00 4.10
C LYS A 292 -18.98 2.57 2.68
N GLN A 293 -20.04 3.07 2.09
CA GLN A 293 -19.97 3.75 0.80
C GLN A 293 -19.20 5.07 0.91
N MET A 294 -18.22 5.29 0.02
CA MET A 294 -17.41 6.52 0.04
C MET A 294 -18.21 7.81 -0.10
N GLY A 295 -19.34 7.77 -0.82
CA GLY A 295 -20.26 8.91 -0.92
C GLY A 295 -20.92 9.25 0.42
N ALA A 296 -21.30 8.26 1.21
CA ALA A 296 -21.85 8.45 2.55
C ALA A 296 -20.77 9.02 3.51
N ALA A 297 -19.58 8.41 3.55
CA ALA A 297 -18.47 8.91 4.35
C ALA A 297 -18.12 10.36 4.01
N ARG A 298 -18.04 10.68 2.70
CA ARG A 298 -17.84 12.06 2.24
C ARG A 298 -18.93 13.01 2.73
N GLY A 299 -20.19 12.57 2.69
CA GLY A 299 -21.32 13.36 3.20
C GLY A 299 -21.13 13.69 4.68
N GLU A 300 -20.87 12.68 5.51
CA GLU A 300 -20.70 12.80 6.95
C GLU A 300 -19.56 13.75 7.35
N VAL A 301 -18.39 13.65 6.70
CA VAL A 301 -17.26 14.54 7.01
C VAL A 301 -17.52 15.99 6.55
N LEU A 302 -18.27 16.19 5.46
CA LEU A 302 -18.66 17.53 5.03
C LEU A 302 -19.79 18.11 5.88
N ASP A 303 -20.67 17.29 6.46
CA ASP A 303 -21.63 17.72 7.47
C ASP A 303 -20.93 18.22 8.73
N PHE A 304 -19.86 17.53 9.15
CA PHE A 304 -19.02 18.02 10.24
C PHE A 304 -18.39 19.38 9.90
N VAL A 305 -17.84 19.56 8.68
CA VAL A 305 -17.29 20.87 8.27
C VAL A 305 -18.37 21.96 8.28
N ARG A 306 -19.61 21.63 7.86
CA ARG A 306 -20.73 22.59 7.96
C ARG A 306 -21.02 22.98 9.41
N SER A 307 -20.98 22.02 10.33
CA SER A 307 -21.14 22.32 11.77
C SER A 307 -20.04 23.21 12.34
N LEU A 308 -18.80 23.08 11.82
CA LEU A 308 -17.71 24.00 12.15
C LEU A 308 -17.99 25.42 11.62
N ALA A 309 -18.49 25.55 10.40
CA ALA A 309 -18.83 26.85 9.82
C ALA A 309 -19.97 27.54 10.61
N GLU A 310 -20.95 26.78 11.11
CA GLU A 310 -22.00 27.27 11.99
C GLU A 310 -21.47 27.69 13.39
N ARG A 311 -20.54 26.88 13.95
CA ARG A 311 -19.91 27.18 15.26
C ARG A 311 -18.98 28.38 15.19
N PHE A 312 -18.34 28.64 14.05
CA PHE A 312 -17.37 29.70 13.84
C PHE A 312 -17.71 30.55 12.60
N PRO A 313 -18.84 31.31 12.63
CA PRO A 313 -19.38 32.00 11.45
C PRO A 313 -18.43 33.04 10.84
N ASP A 314 -17.56 33.65 11.66
CA ASP A 314 -16.62 34.68 11.20
C ASP A 314 -15.28 34.11 10.66
N TYR A 315 -15.11 32.79 10.70
CA TYR A 315 -13.83 32.17 10.32
C TYR A 315 -13.77 31.75 8.84
N GLY A 316 -14.91 31.80 8.14
CA GLY A 316 -15.00 31.40 6.74
C GLY A 316 -14.51 29.95 6.55
N VAL A 317 -15.04 29.04 7.40
CA VAL A 317 -14.61 27.64 7.37
C VAL A 317 -15.06 26.98 6.08
N GLU A 318 -14.12 26.36 5.36
CA GLU A 318 -14.34 25.59 4.14
C GLU A 318 -13.77 24.19 4.28
N GLY A 319 -14.38 23.19 3.62
CA GLY A 319 -13.88 21.82 3.55
C GLY A 319 -13.81 21.30 2.13
N GLU A 320 -12.75 20.57 1.85
CA GLU A 320 -12.55 19.91 0.56
C GLU A 320 -12.06 18.48 0.79
N VAL A 321 -12.80 17.50 0.25
CA VAL A 321 -12.34 16.12 0.14
C VAL A 321 -11.58 15.98 -1.17
N TYR A 322 -10.27 15.72 -1.09
CA TYR A 322 -9.40 15.66 -2.26
C TYR A 322 -8.85 14.25 -2.56
N VAL A 323 -9.01 13.29 -1.61
CA VAL A 323 -8.75 11.85 -1.84
C VAL A 323 -9.95 11.05 -1.39
N THR A 324 -10.31 10.04 -2.20
CA THR A 324 -11.23 8.96 -1.81
C THR A 324 -10.69 7.65 -2.35
N ALA A 325 -10.27 6.78 -1.46
CA ALA A 325 -9.78 5.44 -1.76
C ALA A 325 -10.57 4.44 -0.93
N PRO A 326 -11.47 3.66 -1.53
CA PRO A 326 -12.30 2.73 -0.78
C PRO A 326 -11.50 1.54 -0.25
N GLY A 327 -11.96 0.95 0.84
CA GLY A 327 -11.42 -0.31 1.34
C GLY A 327 -11.78 -1.50 0.47
N ALA A 328 -11.25 -2.66 0.86
CA ALA A 328 -11.59 -3.95 0.24
C ALA A 328 -11.85 -5.00 1.33
N GLU A 329 -12.63 -6.02 0.98
CA GLU A 329 -12.91 -7.16 1.83
C GLU A 329 -13.04 -8.44 1.01
N ILE A 330 -12.80 -9.58 1.64
CA ILE A 330 -13.04 -10.90 1.08
C ILE A 330 -13.79 -11.75 2.09
N ASP A 331 -14.62 -12.67 1.58
CA ASP A 331 -15.28 -13.67 2.41
C ASP A 331 -14.23 -14.62 3.02
N GLU A 332 -14.32 -14.87 4.31
CA GLU A 332 -13.43 -15.79 5.01
C GLU A 332 -13.54 -17.23 4.50
N GLU A 333 -14.71 -17.60 3.97
CA GLU A 333 -14.99 -18.92 3.37
C GLU A 333 -14.53 -19.02 1.90
N HIS A 334 -13.92 -17.97 1.34
CA HIS A 334 -13.47 -17.98 -0.05
C HIS A 334 -12.35 -19.01 -0.25
N GLU A 335 -12.38 -19.72 -1.39
CA GLU A 335 -11.41 -20.78 -1.71
C GLU A 335 -9.94 -20.33 -1.70
N LEU A 336 -9.65 -19.04 -2.03
CA LEU A 336 -8.30 -18.48 -1.91
C LEU A 336 -7.84 -18.44 -0.45
N VAL A 337 -8.73 -18.08 0.47
CA VAL A 337 -8.44 -18.10 1.92
C VAL A 337 -8.13 -19.52 2.35
N ALA A 338 -8.95 -20.50 1.97
CA ALA A 338 -8.72 -21.91 2.28
C ALA A 338 -7.40 -22.45 1.69
N ALA A 339 -7.04 -22.01 0.47
CA ALA A 339 -5.77 -22.40 -0.15
C ALA A 339 -4.56 -21.81 0.61
N ILE A 340 -4.67 -20.56 1.07
CA ILE A 340 -3.62 -19.91 1.88
C ILE A 340 -3.51 -20.61 3.23
N ASP A 341 -4.62 -20.91 3.90
CA ASP A 341 -4.64 -21.60 5.19
C ASP A 341 -3.91 -22.95 5.12
N ALA A 342 -4.31 -23.78 4.17
CA ALA A 342 -3.70 -25.09 3.99
C ALA A 342 -2.20 -25.01 3.62
N SER A 343 -1.81 -24.01 2.84
CA SER A 343 -0.40 -23.82 2.46
C SER A 343 0.44 -23.26 3.60
N HIS A 344 -0.10 -22.35 4.38
CA HIS A 344 0.55 -21.81 5.56
C HIS A 344 0.76 -22.89 6.62
N GLU A 345 -0.29 -23.65 6.94
CA GLU A 345 -0.21 -24.75 7.93
C GLU A 345 0.82 -25.82 7.53
N GLU A 346 0.93 -26.12 6.22
CA GLU A 346 1.92 -27.05 5.68
C GLU A 346 3.36 -26.54 5.90
N VAL A 347 3.61 -25.23 5.79
CA VAL A 347 4.94 -24.61 5.90
C VAL A 347 5.29 -24.22 7.33
N PHE A 348 4.34 -23.69 8.10
CA PHE A 348 4.56 -23.14 9.43
C PHE A 348 4.18 -24.09 10.56
N GLY A 349 3.38 -25.14 10.28
CA GLY A 349 2.93 -26.12 11.25
C GLY A 349 1.70 -25.69 12.07
N GLU A 350 1.14 -24.52 11.79
CA GLU A 350 -0.05 -23.97 12.42
C GLU A 350 -0.86 -23.14 11.41
N PRO A 351 -2.17 -22.99 11.58
CA PRO A 351 -2.97 -22.14 10.69
C PRO A 351 -2.63 -20.65 10.87
N PRO A 352 -2.76 -19.84 9.82
CA PRO A 352 -2.49 -18.40 9.91
C PRO A 352 -3.52 -17.68 10.76
N GLY A 353 -3.09 -16.63 11.45
CA GLY A 353 -4.00 -15.71 12.13
C GLY A 353 -4.88 -14.94 11.14
N ARG A 354 -5.94 -14.33 11.66
CA ARG A 354 -6.80 -13.39 10.90
C ARG A 354 -6.54 -11.96 11.33
N ASP A 355 -6.64 -11.03 10.38
CA ASP A 355 -6.50 -9.61 10.67
C ASP A 355 -7.42 -8.75 9.82
N VAL A 356 -7.59 -7.51 10.23
CA VAL A 356 -8.20 -6.40 9.49
C VAL A 356 -7.29 -5.20 9.65
N THR A 357 -6.85 -4.64 8.56
CA THR A 357 -5.87 -3.56 8.59
C THR A 357 -6.50 -2.18 8.34
N ARG A 358 -5.87 -1.14 8.87
CA ARG A 358 -6.29 0.24 8.67
C ARG A 358 -5.48 0.97 7.60
N TRP A 359 -4.45 0.34 7.06
CA TRP A 359 -3.74 0.82 5.88
C TRP A 359 -4.48 0.41 4.60
N PHE A 360 -4.27 1.16 3.55
CA PHE A 360 -4.80 0.91 2.22
C PHE A 360 -3.91 -0.08 1.44
N SER A 361 -4.46 -0.78 0.45
CA SER A 361 -3.70 -1.59 -0.50
C SER A 361 -4.35 -1.64 -1.88
N ASP A 362 -3.62 -2.17 -2.84
CA ASP A 362 -4.05 -2.43 -4.21
C ASP A 362 -5.29 -3.36 -4.31
N ALA A 363 -5.60 -4.13 -3.25
CA ALA A 363 -6.80 -4.94 -3.19
C ALA A 363 -8.09 -4.13 -3.45
N SER A 364 -8.08 -2.84 -3.09
CA SER A 364 -9.17 -1.91 -3.40
C SER A 364 -9.48 -1.81 -4.90
N ALA A 365 -8.46 -1.76 -5.74
CA ALA A 365 -8.64 -1.68 -7.18
C ALA A 365 -9.07 -3.04 -7.77
N LEU A 366 -8.42 -4.12 -7.34
CA LEU A 366 -8.67 -5.48 -7.82
C LEU A 366 -10.10 -5.95 -7.53
N THR A 367 -10.56 -5.82 -6.28
CA THR A 367 -11.90 -6.25 -5.86
C THR A 367 -13.01 -5.51 -6.59
N ARG A 368 -12.81 -4.24 -6.95
CA ARG A 368 -13.77 -3.45 -7.74
C ARG A 368 -13.95 -3.96 -9.17
N TYR A 369 -12.94 -4.63 -9.70
CA TYR A 369 -13.01 -5.32 -11.00
C TYR A 369 -13.41 -6.79 -10.87
N GLY A 370 -13.88 -7.21 -9.69
CA GLY A 370 -14.35 -8.56 -9.46
C GLY A 370 -13.26 -9.60 -9.30
N VAL A 371 -12.02 -9.18 -8.95
CA VAL A 371 -10.92 -10.07 -8.61
C VAL A 371 -10.85 -10.20 -7.09
N PRO A 372 -11.33 -11.31 -6.49
CA PRO A 372 -11.21 -11.56 -5.06
C PRO A 372 -9.73 -11.51 -4.65
N THR A 373 -9.41 -10.71 -3.62
CA THR A 373 -8.01 -10.45 -3.25
C THR A 373 -7.80 -10.61 -1.75
N VAL A 374 -6.72 -11.30 -1.38
CA VAL A 374 -6.25 -11.44 0.00
C VAL A 374 -4.89 -10.78 0.14
N ASN A 375 -4.75 -9.88 1.13
CA ASN A 375 -3.42 -9.45 1.58
C ASN A 375 -2.85 -10.53 2.50
N TYR A 376 -1.71 -11.11 2.09
CA TYR A 376 -1.00 -12.13 2.85
C TYR A 376 0.48 -12.11 2.48
N GLY A 377 1.34 -11.74 3.42
CA GLY A 377 2.77 -11.59 3.14
C GLY A 377 3.66 -11.62 4.37
N THR A 378 4.88 -11.15 4.17
CA THR A 378 5.97 -11.20 5.13
C THR A 378 5.73 -10.37 6.40
N SER A 379 6.73 -10.31 7.27
CA SER A 379 6.76 -9.39 8.42
C SER A 379 6.72 -7.94 7.94
N THR A 380 6.14 -7.07 8.77
CA THR A 380 6.16 -5.61 8.57
C THR A 380 7.59 -5.03 8.62
N GLY A 381 8.59 -5.88 8.95
CA GLY A 381 9.97 -5.44 9.06
C GLY A 381 10.09 -4.25 10.01
N LEU A 382 9.42 -4.36 11.17
CA LEU A 382 9.37 -3.30 12.20
C LEU A 382 10.72 -2.61 12.24
N MET A 383 10.71 -1.35 11.89
CA MET A 383 11.87 -0.51 11.72
C MET A 383 12.77 -0.66 12.95
N ASP A 384 13.86 -1.41 12.81
CA ASP A 384 14.96 -1.21 13.71
C ASP A 384 15.38 0.25 13.51
N VAL A 385 15.05 1.11 14.49
CA VAL A 385 15.30 2.56 14.41
C VAL A 385 16.78 2.85 14.12
N ALA A 386 17.67 1.89 14.42
CA ALA A 386 19.10 2.01 14.19
C ALA A 386 19.54 1.51 12.81
N LEU A 387 18.89 0.49 12.24
CA LEU A 387 19.36 -0.18 11.02
C LEU A 387 18.37 -0.07 9.85
N GLY A 388 17.09 0.31 10.10
CA GLY A 388 16.08 0.52 9.07
C GLY A 388 15.32 -0.75 8.68
N GLU A 389 14.75 -0.75 7.47
CA GLU A 389 13.93 -1.86 6.97
C GLU A 389 14.72 -3.15 6.83
N ASN A 390 14.12 -4.24 7.24
CA ASN A 390 14.73 -5.56 7.12
C ASN A 390 13.71 -6.69 7.19
N LEU A 391 14.05 -7.85 6.64
CA LEU A 391 13.29 -9.09 6.79
C LEU A 391 14.20 -10.24 7.21
N ASP A 392 13.64 -11.16 7.98
CA ASP A 392 14.26 -12.44 8.30
C ASP A 392 14.32 -13.33 7.05
N ILE A 393 15.51 -13.87 6.74
CA ILE A 393 15.72 -14.68 5.54
C ILE A 393 14.95 -16.00 5.62
N GLU A 394 14.87 -16.63 6.79
CA GLU A 394 14.09 -17.87 6.95
C GLU A 394 12.60 -17.59 6.73
N GLY A 395 12.09 -16.43 7.23
CA GLY A 395 10.72 -15.98 6.99
C GLY A 395 10.44 -15.73 5.51
N LEU A 396 11.39 -15.14 4.76
CA LEU A 396 11.28 -14.98 3.30
C LEU A 396 11.17 -16.33 2.58
N VAL A 397 12.01 -17.30 2.95
CA VAL A 397 12.00 -18.66 2.38
C VAL A 397 10.66 -19.34 2.62
N ARG A 398 10.15 -19.31 3.86
CA ARG A 398 8.85 -19.88 4.20
C ARG A 398 7.72 -19.19 3.43
N MET A 399 7.77 -17.87 3.26
CA MET A 399 6.76 -17.15 2.50
C MET A 399 6.78 -17.53 1.00
N ALA A 400 7.95 -17.62 0.38
CA ALA A 400 8.08 -18.07 -1.01
C ALA A 400 7.57 -19.52 -1.18
N GLN A 401 7.84 -20.40 -0.21
CA GLN A 401 7.32 -21.76 -0.20
C GLN A 401 5.79 -21.77 -0.13
N THR A 402 5.21 -20.94 0.75
CA THR A 402 3.75 -20.81 0.87
C THR A 402 3.13 -20.33 -0.44
N TYR A 403 3.72 -19.32 -1.10
CA TYR A 403 3.22 -18.82 -2.38
C TYR A 403 3.26 -19.91 -3.47
N ALA A 404 4.32 -20.72 -3.52
CA ALA A 404 4.41 -21.84 -4.46
C ALA A 404 3.26 -22.86 -4.23
N LEU A 405 3.00 -23.21 -2.98
CA LEU A 405 1.92 -24.14 -2.63
C LEU A 405 0.53 -23.56 -2.92
N VAL A 406 0.31 -22.26 -2.66
CA VAL A 406 -0.96 -21.58 -3.02
C VAL A 406 -1.18 -21.62 -4.51
N ALA A 407 -0.17 -21.29 -5.32
CA ALA A 407 -0.27 -21.36 -6.77
C ALA A 407 -0.59 -22.78 -7.26
N GLN A 408 0.06 -23.78 -6.69
CA GLN A 408 -0.22 -25.17 -7.00
C GLN A 408 -1.65 -25.59 -6.63
N LYS A 409 -2.15 -25.21 -5.44
CA LYS A 409 -3.50 -25.56 -5.00
C LYS A 409 -4.60 -24.86 -5.82
N VAL A 410 -4.39 -23.61 -6.19
CA VAL A 410 -5.37 -22.80 -6.96
C VAL A 410 -5.37 -23.18 -8.45
N CYS A 411 -4.19 -23.39 -9.05
CA CYS A 411 -4.03 -23.52 -10.49
C CYS A 411 -3.92 -24.98 -10.98
N SER A 412 -4.14 -26.00 -10.14
CA SER A 412 -4.06 -27.43 -10.51
C SER A 412 -5.33 -28.00 -11.11
#